data_b0ab57aaa9e58cc4a0f56b177f22e59f
#
_entry.id   b0ab57aaa9e58cc4a0f56b177f22e59f
#
_cell.length_a   1.000
_cell.length_b   1.000
_cell.length_c   1.000
_cell.angle_alpha   90.00
_cell.angle_beta   90.00
_cell.angle_gamma   90.00
#
_symmetry.space_group_name_H-M   'P 1'
#
loop_
_entity.id
_entity.type
_entity.pdbx_description
1 polymer ?
#
loop_
_entity_poly.entity_id
_entity_poly.type
_entity_poly.pdbx_seq_one_letter_code
_entity_poly.pdbx_strand_id
1 'polypeptide(L)'
;MKLRSRLAITCAKGTSALIKKLNRGSGVTLPGYVARLIDPNILSVMASQIREKTIVTMGTNGKTTTNAILYKALKAEGKTVIINRTGANMLNGIISAFVLATDKHGQLNADYASIEVDEIASVGVLPQLKPDCALLTNISRDQLDRFGEVDITFDKLKTAVTSVPDTTLIINCDDILSYSLAETSGNPFVTYGISEQIFDDISRSEIRESIFCRKCGKKLQYDFFHYGQLGIYHCPNCGWERPDPDFTATQITLKDELYAFDMGDLHLDSTVRTPYNIYNTL
;
A
#
# COMPACT_ATOMS: atom_id res chain seq x y z
N MET A 1 -7.45 2.18 28.44
CA MET A 1 -6.05 1.81 28.13
C MET A 1 -5.36 1.28 29.40
N LYS A 2 -4.62 0.16 29.30
CA LYS A 2 -3.88 -0.46 30.42
C LYS A 2 -2.69 0.42 30.86
N LEU A 3 -2.26 0.29 32.14
CA LEU A 3 -1.12 1.03 32.70
C LEU A 3 0.17 0.82 31.87
N ARG A 4 0.39 -0.43 31.42
CA ARG A 4 1.54 -0.80 30.58
C ARG A 4 1.61 0.01 29.27
N SER A 5 0.47 0.15 28.58
CA SER A 5 0.40 0.93 27.33
C SER A 5 0.63 2.43 27.57
N ARG A 6 0.12 2.97 28.70
CA ARG A 6 0.40 4.36 29.10
C ARG A 6 1.91 4.59 29.34
N LEU A 7 2.56 3.68 30.04
CA LEU A 7 4.01 3.73 30.26
C LEU A 7 4.78 3.67 28.95
N ALA A 8 4.38 2.75 28.05
CA ALA A 8 5.00 2.61 26.72
C ALA A 8 4.93 3.92 25.93
N ILE A 9 3.77 4.57 25.89
CA ILE A 9 3.57 5.85 25.20
C ILE A 9 4.43 6.95 25.83
N THR A 10 4.44 7.05 27.15
CA THR A 10 5.20 8.09 27.87
C THR A 10 6.71 7.94 27.61
N CYS A 11 7.25 6.73 27.72
CA CYS A 11 8.66 6.47 27.44
C CYS A 11 9.02 6.75 25.98
N ALA A 12 8.16 6.35 25.02
CA ALA A 12 8.37 6.63 23.61
C ALA A 12 8.39 8.15 23.31
N LYS A 13 7.44 8.91 23.87
CA LYS A 13 7.43 10.38 23.74
C LYS A 13 8.66 11.02 24.38
N GLY A 14 9.08 10.56 25.55
CA GLY A 14 10.32 10.99 26.20
C GLY A 14 11.54 10.73 25.34
N THR A 15 11.63 9.52 24.73
CA THR A 15 12.68 9.17 23.78
C THR A 15 12.70 10.10 22.58
N SER A 16 11.54 10.39 21.98
CA SER A 16 11.45 11.34 20.86
C SER A 16 11.90 12.75 21.24
N ALA A 17 11.49 13.24 22.43
CA ALA A 17 11.89 14.54 22.93
C ALA A 17 13.42 14.63 23.17
N LEU A 18 14.00 13.57 23.74
CA LEU A 18 15.44 13.49 23.99
C LEU A 18 16.27 13.50 22.68
N ILE A 19 15.83 12.72 21.67
CA ILE A 19 16.49 12.69 20.36
C ILE A 19 16.49 14.08 19.71
N LYS A 20 15.33 14.76 19.74
CA LYS A 20 15.21 16.12 19.22
C LYS A 20 16.13 17.10 19.94
N LYS A 21 16.20 17.01 21.28
CA LYS A 21 17.07 17.88 22.11
C LYS A 21 18.56 17.65 21.84
N LEU A 22 18.95 16.41 21.59
CA LEU A 22 20.34 16.03 21.31
C LEU A 22 20.74 16.21 19.85
N ASN A 23 19.81 16.63 18.98
CA ASN A 23 20.00 16.81 17.53
C ASN A 23 20.61 15.56 16.84
N ARG A 24 20.27 14.35 17.33
CA ARG A 24 20.80 13.06 16.85
C ARG A 24 19.75 12.33 16.00
N GLY A 25 19.83 12.50 14.68
CA GLY A 25 19.03 11.76 13.70
C GLY A 25 17.55 12.12 13.65
N SER A 26 16.80 11.47 12.77
CA SER A 26 15.36 11.72 12.56
C SER A 26 14.46 11.22 13.70
N GLY A 27 14.94 10.30 14.52
CA GLY A 27 14.18 9.72 15.64
C GLY A 27 12.88 9.00 15.23
N VAL A 28 12.82 8.54 13.98
CA VAL A 28 11.56 8.03 13.38
C VAL A 28 11.18 6.65 13.92
N THR A 29 12.14 5.77 14.20
CA THR A 29 11.87 4.36 14.56
C THR A 29 12.11 4.05 16.04
N LEU A 30 13.04 4.76 16.71
CA LEU A 30 13.43 4.47 18.08
C LEU A 30 12.28 4.63 19.10
N PRO A 31 11.41 5.66 19.01
CA PRO A 31 10.25 5.75 19.91
C PRO A 31 9.33 4.52 19.85
N GLY A 32 9.06 4.02 18.64
CA GLY A 32 8.24 2.82 18.45
C GLY A 32 8.93 1.55 18.96
N TYR A 33 10.24 1.44 18.79
CA TYR A 33 11.01 0.34 19.37
C TYR A 33 10.91 0.32 20.91
N VAL A 34 11.10 1.47 21.56
CA VAL A 34 10.93 1.60 23.02
C VAL A 34 9.51 1.25 23.46
N ALA A 35 8.49 1.77 22.75
CA ALA A 35 7.11 1.45 23.04
C ALA A 35 6.82 -0.05 22.96
N ARG A 36 7.32 -0.72 21.92
CA ARG A 36 7.14 -2.16 21.69
C ARG A 36 7.85 -3.02 22.73
N LEU A 37 9.02 -2.62 23.21
CA LEU A 37 9.71 -3.32 24.30
C LEU A 37 8.91 -3.32 25.60
N ILE A 38 8.25 -2.20 25.89
CA ILE A 38 7.43 -2.06 27.09
C ILE A 38 6.08 -2.76 26.88
N ASP A 39 5.43 -2.56 25.75
CA ASP A 39 4.14 -3.18 25.42
C ASP A 39 4.16 -3.77 24.00
N PRO A 40 4.40 -5.08 23.83
CA PRO A 40 4.42 -5.73 22.52
C PRO A 40 3.13 -5.60 21.72
N ASN A 41 2.00 -5.36 22.37
CA ASN A 41 0.69 -5.20 21.73
C ASN A 41 0.31 -3.73 21.50
N ILE A 42 1.25 -2.79 21.66
CA ILE A 42 0.96 -1.35 21.62
C ILE A 42 0.32 -0.93 20.31
N LEU A 43 0.73 -1.52 19.16
CA LEU A 43 0.13 -1.19 17.86
C LEU A 43 -1.36 -1.54 17.82
N SER A 44 -1.74 -2.74 18.28
CA SER A 44 -3.15 -3.15 18.34
C SER A 44 -3.98 -2.24 19.27
N VAL A 45 -3.38 -1.83 20.41
CA VAL A 45 -4.03 -0.91 21.34
C VAL A 45 -4.24 0.47 20.73
N MET A 46 -3.30 0.93 19.89
CA MET A 46 -3.43 2.22 19.22
C MET A 46 -4.39 2.13 18.04
N ALA A 47 -4.27 1.11 17.20
CA ALA A 47 -5.14 0.91 16.04
C ALA A 47 -6.63 0.84 16.42
N SER A 48 -6.96 0.18 17.55
CA SER A 48 -8.34 0.10 18.04
C SER A 48 -8.97 1.44 18.45
N GLN A 49 -8.21 2.54 18.47
CA GLN A 49 -8.70 3.89 18.76
C GLN A 49 -9.02 4.70 17.50
N ILE A 50 -8.74 4.19 16.31
CA ILE A 50 -9.14 4.84 15.07
C ILE A 50 -10.66 4.77 14.96
N ARG A 51 -11.28 5.91 14.64
CA ARG A 51 -12.74 6.06 14.71
C ARG A 51 -13.47 5.51 13.50
N GLU A 52 -12.93 5.70 12.31
CA GLU A 52 -13.58 5.29 11.06
C GLU A 52 -12.86 4.12 10.41
N LYS A 53 -11.71 4.34 9.74
CA LYS A 53 -11.02 3.30 8.97
C LYS A 53 -9.50 3.34 9.12
N THR A 54 -8.91 2.16 9.11
CA THR A 54 -7.48 1.96 8.94
C THR A 54 -7.22 1.42 7.52
N ILE A 55 -6.44 2.14 6.73
CA ILE A 55 -6.09 1.81 5.35
C ILE A 55 -4.59 1.59 5.28
N VAL A 56 -4.19 0.48 4.68
CA VAL A 56 -2.78 0.13 4.48
C VAL A 56 -2.47 0.19 2.99
N THR A 57 -1.32 0.78 2.63
CA THR A 57 -0.79 0.77 1.27
C THR A 57 0.48 -0.07 1.23
N MET A 58 0.50 -1.09 0.38
CA MET A 58 1.59 -2.04 0.16
C MET A 58 1.92 -2.16 -1.33
N GLY A 59 2.98 -2.88 -1.65
CA GLY A 59 3.43 -3.16 -3.01
C GLY A 59 4.78 -2.53 -3.32
N THR A 60 5.44 -2.94 -4.40
CA THR A 60 6.84 -2.56 -4.66
C THR A 60 6.97 -1.07 -5.01
N ASN A 61 6.17 -0.57 -5.94
CA ASN A 61 6.24 0.81 -6.42
C ASN A 61 4.94 1.57 -6.14
N GLY A 62 5.04 2.89 -5.96
CA GLY A 62 3.87 3.77 -5.82
C GLY A 62 3.34 3.95 -4.40
N LYS A 63 3.72 3.13 -3.42
CA LYS A 63 3.22 3.19 -2.02
C LYS A 63 3.16 4.59 -1.44
N THR A 64 4.28 5.29 -1.43
CA THR A 64 4.40 6.63 -0.83
C THR A 64 3.54 7.66 -1.54
N THR A 65 3.48 7.61 -2.87
CA THR A 65 2.68 8.52 -3.68
C THR A 65 1.20 8.30 -3.43
N THR A 66 0.73 7.05 -3.54
CA THR A 66 -0.67 6.68 -3.27
C THR A 66 -1.09 7.04 -1.85
N ASN A 67 -0.25 6.71 -0.85
CA ASN A 67 -0.52 7.05 0.55
C ASN A 67 -0.60 8.58 0.77
N ALA A 68 0.23 9.36 0.06
CA ALA A 68 0.22 10.82 0.12
C ALA A 68 -1.04 11.41 -0.55
N ILE A 69 -1.50 10.84 -1.67
CA ILE A 69 -2.73 11.26 -2.36
C ILE A 69 -3.93 10.98 -1.45
N LEU A 70 -4.04 9.77 -0.91
CA LEU A 70 -5.11 9.37 0.01
C LEU A 70 -5.14 10.27 1.25
N TYR A 71 -3.98 10.55 1.84
CA TYR A 71 -3.87 11.47 2.98
C TYR A 71 -4.41 12.86 2.64
N LYS A 72 -4.04 13.42 1.46
CA LYS A 72 -4.50 14.74 1.05
C LYS A 72 -6.00 14.75 0.79
N ALA A 73 -6.54 13.73 0.15
CA ALA A 73 -7.98 13.60 -0.11
C ALA A 73 -8.78 13.56 1.20
N LEU A 74 -8.39 12.71 2.14
CA LEU A 74 -9.04 12.63 3.46
C LEU A 74 -8.93 13.95 4.25
N LYS A 75 -7.80 14.63 4.13
CA LYS A 75 -7.61 15.96 4.76
C LYS A 75 -8.49 17.03 4.12
N ALA A 76 -8.71 16.99 2.81
CA ALA A 76 -9.60 17.91 2.11
C ALA A 76 -11.07 17.74 2.56
N GLU A 77 -11.46 16.51 2.90
CA GLU A 77 -12.75 16.17 3.53
C GLU A 77 -12.83 16.53 5.03
N GLY A 78 -11.84 17.23 5.56
CA GLY A 78 -11.81 17.67 6.97
C GLY A 78 -11.48 16.58 7.98
N LYS A 79 -11.06 15.39 7.55
CA LYS A 79 -10.75 14.26 8.43
C LYS A 79 -9.42 14.43 9.15
N THR A 80 -9.35 13.87 10.35
CA THR A 80 -8.09 13.72 11.08
C THR A 80 -7.44 12.39 10.73
N VAL A 81 -6.20 12.44 10.19
CA VAL A 81 -5.53 11.27 9.62
C VAL A 81 -4.15 11.07 10.25
N ILE A 82 -3.89 9.84 10.71
CA ILE A 82 -2.53 9.39 11.06
C ILE A 82 -1.86 8.86 9.80
N ILE A 83 -0.63 9.29 9.58
CA ILE A 83 0.23 8.80 8.50
C ILE A 83 1.63 8.54 9.05
N ASN A 84 2.29 7.48 8.58
CA ASN A 84 3.69 7.29 8.87
C ASN A 84 4.56 8.12 7.90
N ARG A 85 5.71 8.58 8.38
CA ARG A 85 6.63 9.37 7.56
C ARG A 85 7.28 8.47 6.49
N THR A 86 7.67 9.07 5.38
CA THR A 86 8.45 8.43 4.32
C THR A 86 9.65 7.67 4.91
N GLY A 87 9.82 6.41 4.52
CA GLY A 87 10.86 5.52 5.05
C GLY A 87 10.57 4.91 6.42
N ALA A 88 9.42 5.20 7.05
CA ALA A 88 9.02 4.62 8.35
C ALA A 88 7.95 3.52 8.18
N ASN A 89 8.08 2.70 7.14
CA ASN A 89 7.12 1.67 6.73
C ASN A 89 7.35 0.29 7.40
N MET A 90 8.34 0.19 8.28
CA MET A 90 8.60 -0.98 9.12
C MET A 90 7.85 -0.86 10.46
N LEU A 91 7.63 -1.99 11.14
CA LEU A 91 6.84 -2.09 12.37
C LEU A 91 7.15 -0.99 13.42
N ASN A 92 8.43 -0.76 13.73
CA ASN A 92 8.79 0.26 14.74
C ASN A 92 8.50 1.69 14.28
N GLY A 93 8.62 1.98 12.98
CA GLY A 93 8.27 3.27 12.40
C GLY A 93 6.77 3.54 12.47
N ILE A 94 5.97 2.53 12.15
CA ILE A 94 4.51 2.57 12.23
C ILE A 94 4.05 2.79 13.69
N ILE A 95 4.59 2.01 14.64
CA ILE A 95 4.31 2.21 16.06
C ILE A 95 4.66 3.64 16.49
N SER A 96 5.81 4.18 16.04
CA SER A 96 6.18 5.58 16.33
C SER A 96 5.12 6.56 15.83
N ALA A 97 4.60 6.37 14.62
CA ALA A 97 3.59 7.26 14.06
C ALA A 97 2.34 7.31 14.95
N PHE A 98 1.83 6.15 15.37
CA PHE A 98 0.66 6.07 16.25
C PHE A 98 0.94 6.66 17.63
N VAL A 99 2.02 6.25 18.29
CA VAL A 99 2.34 6.68 19.67
C VAL A 99 2.59 8.18 19.74
N LEU A 100 3.29 8.76 18.76
CA LEU A 100 3.59 10.20 18.73
C LEU A 100 2.37 11.04 18.37
N ALA A 101 1.35 10.47 17.73
CA ALA A 101 0.07 11.13 17.44
C ALA A 101 -0.87 11.19 18.64
N THR A 102 -0.61 10.47 19.73
CA THR A 102 -1.47 10.51 20.94
C THR A 102 -1.39 11.86 21.64
N ASP A 103 -2.45 12.24 22.32
CA ASP A 103 -2.50 13.39 23.22
C ASP A 103 -1.68 13.15 24.53
N LYS A 104 -1.75 14.09 25.47
CA LYS A 104 -1.07 13.97 26.79
C LYS A 104 -1.63 12.83 27.66
N HIS A 105 -2.82 12.36 27.39
CA HIS A 105 -3.48 11.24 28.10
C HIS A 105 -3.25 9.89 27.40
N GLY A 106 -2.53 9.88 26.27
CA GLY A 106 -2.26 8.70 25.46
C GLY A 106 -3.44 8.29 24.59
N GLN A 107 -4.38 9.19 24.32
CA GLN A 107 -5.52 8.95 23.44
C GLN A 107 -5.22 9.41 22.02
N LEU A 108 -5.65 8.62 21.04
CA LEU A 108 -5.65 9.03 19.63
C LEU A 108 -6.97 9.76 19.32
N ASN A 109 -6.84 10.89 18.64
CA ASN A 109 -7.98 11.62 18.12
C ASN A 109 -7.87 11.67 16.60
N ALA A 110 -8.09 10.52 15.96
CA ALA A 110 -7.99 10.35 14.52
C ALA A 110 -9.19 9.58 13.96
N ASP A 111 -9.69 10.07 12.81
CA ASP A 111 -10.76 9.41 12.07
C ASP A 111 -10.19 8.25 11.27
N TYR A 112 -9.05 8.48 10.61
CA TYR A 112 -8.39 7.52 9.74
C TYR A 112 -6.94 7.29 10.14
N ALA A 113 -6.44 6.10 9.81
CA ALA A 113 -5.02 5.82 9.69
C ALA A 113 -4.73 5.41 8.24
N SER A 114 -3.82 6.12 7.56
CA SER A 114 -3.34 5.83 6.21
C SER A 114 -1.87 5.46 6.30
N ILE A 115 -1.58 4.17 6.24
CA ILE A 115 -0.29 3.60 6.64
C ILE A 115 0.39 2.91 5.46
N GLU A 116 1.56 3.41 5.09
CA GLU A 116 2.47 2.71 4.19
C GLU A 116 3.16 1.57 4.94
N VAL A 117 3.13 0.36 4.38
CA VAL A 117 3.74 -0.83 4.98
C VAL A 117 4.68 -1.49 3.96
N ASP A 118 5.89 -1.80 4.42
CA ASP A 118 6.84 -2.60 3.68
C ASP A 118 6.34 -4.04 3.51
N GLU A 119 6.63 -4.68 2.37
CA GLU A 119 6.11 -6.00 2.00
C GLU A 119 6.51 -7.07 3.00
N ILE A 120 7.77 -7.06 3.45
CA ILE A 120 8.29 -8.03 4.42
C ILE A 120 7.74 -7.73 5.82
N ALA A 121 7.65 -6.44 6.18
CA ALA A 121 7.11 -6.02 7.45
C ALA A 121 5.61 -6.32 7.60
N SER A 122 4.88 -6.43 6.49
CA SER A 122 3.43 -6.66 6.46
C SER A 122 3.00 -7.87 7.30
N VAL A 123 3.78 -8.96 7.30
CA VAL A 123 3.52 -10.18 8.09
C VAL A 123 3.41 -9.90 9.59
N GLY A 124 4.21 -8.96 10.10
CA GLY A 124 4.19 -8.59 11.52
C GLY A 124 3.26 -7.41 11.85
N VAL A 125 2.91 -6.61 10.84
CA VAL A 125 2.10 -5.40 11.00
C VAL A 125 0.61 -5.68 10.87
N LEU A 126 0.17 -6.36 9.81
CA LEU A 126 -1.25 -6.55 9.52
C LEU A 126 -2.02 -7.25 10.66
N PRO A 127 -1.52 -8.34 11.28
CA PRO A 127 -2.24 -9.00 12.37
C PRO A 127 -2.47 -8.10 13.59
N GLN A 128 -1.58 -7.11 13.80
CA GLN A 128 -1.70 -6.16 14.90
C GLN A 128 -2.56 -4.96 14.54
N LEU A 129 -2.47 -4.49 13.29
CA LEU A 129 -3.18 -3.31 12.81
C LEU A 129 -4.63 -3.62 12.46
N LYS A 130 -4.90 -4.83 11.90
CA LYS A 130 -6.20 -5.29 11.42
C LYS A 130 -6.88 -4.24 10.55
N PRO A 131 -6.30 -3.88 9.41
CA PRO A 131 -6.81 -2.80 8.58
C PRO A 131 -8.18 -3.15 8.01
N ASP A 132 -9.03 -2.13 7.81
CA ASP A 132 -10.30 -2.26 7.09
C ASP A 132 -10.06 -2.52 5.60
N CYS A 133 -9.07 -1.82 5.03
CA CYS A 133 -8.68 -1.95 3.63
C CYS A 133 -7.16 -2.08 3.50
N ALA A 134 -6.73 -2.88 2.53
CA ALA A 134 -5.33 -3.01 2.14
C ALA A 134 -5.18 -2.82 0.62
N LEU A 135 -4.58 -1.69 0.23
CA LEU A 135 -4.31 -1.36 -1.15
C LEU A 135 -2.98 -1.97 -1.56
N LEU A 136 -2.99 -2.72 -2.65
CA LEU A 136 -1.81 -3.34 -3.25
C LEU A 136 -1.56 -2.73 -4.62
N THR A 137 -0.50 -1.94 -4.73
CA THR A 137 -0.19 -1.19 -5.96
C THR A 137 0.33 -2.09 -7.07
N ASN A 138 1.33 -2.90 -6.78
CA ASN A 138 1.92 -3.91 -7.68
C ASN A 138 2.93 -4.76 -6.92
N ILE A 139 3.27 -5.92 -7.50
CA ILE A 139 4.34 -6.79 -7.04
C ILE A 139 5.35 -6.93 -8.16
N SER A 140 6.51 -6.29 -8.01
CA SER A 140 7.60 -6.34 -8.97
C SER A 140 8.94 -6.50 -8.25
N ARG A 141 10.02 -6.66 -9.02
CA ARG A 141 11.37 -6.69 -8.46
C ARG A 141 11.81 -5.28 -8.08
N ASP A 142 12.31 -5.10 -6.87
CA ASP A 142 12.85 -3.81 -6.42
C ASP A 142 14.29 -3.58 -6.93
N GLN A 143 15.09 -4.65 -7.01
CA GLN A 143 16.49 -4.60 -7.47
C GLN A 143 16.79 -5.75 -8.42
N LEU A 144 17.47 -5.44 -9.54
CA LEU A 144 17.76 -6.38 -10.63
C LEU A 144 18.61 -7.59 -10.21
N ASP A 145 19.33 -7.52 -9.08
CA ASP A 145 20.37 -8.49 -8.69
C ASP A 145 19.88 -9.62 -7.77
N ARG A 146 18.59 -9.64 -7.38
CA ARG A 146 18.07 -10.64 -6.43
C ARG A 146 17.13 -11.64 -7.08
N PHE A 147 17.66 -12.80 -7.45
CA PHE A 147 16.86 -13.93 -7.93
C PHE A 147 15.89 -14.42 -6.83
N GLY A 148 14.62 -14.65 -7.18
CA GLY A 148 13.60 -15.16 -6.25
C GLY A 148 12.94 -14.12 -5.34
N GLU A 149 13.32 -12.84 -5.41
CA GLU A 149 12.77 -11.78 -4.56
C GLU A 149 11.26 -11.58 -4.78
N VAL A 150 10.78 -11.69 -6.01
CA VAL A 150 9.36 -11.49 -6.36
C VAL A 150 8.48 -12.58 -5.71
N ASP A 151 8.89 -13.85 -5.78
CA ASP A 151 8.14 -14.95 -5.19
C ASP A 151 8.15 -14.86 -3.65
N ILE A 152 9.28 -14.48 -3.05
CA ILE A 152 9.36 -14.24 -1.60
C ILE A 152 8.43 -13.10 -1.18
N THR A 153 8.43 -12.01 -1.94
CA THR A 153 7.56 -10.84 -1.70
C THR A 153 6.09 -11.24 -1.82
N PHE A 154 5.74 -11.97 -2.88
CA PHE A 154 4.39 -12.52 -3.08
C PHE A 154 3.94 -13.37 -1.89
N ASP A 155 4.77 -14.33 -1.46
CA ASP A 155 4.44 -15.23 -0.35
C ASP A 155 4.29 -14.48 0.99
N LYS A 156 5.13 -13.47 1.23
CA LYS A 156 5.02 -12.62 2.42
C LYS A 156 3.73 -11.80 2.42
N LEU A 157 3.42 -11.14 1.31
CA LEU A 157 2.17 -10.39 1.16
C LEU A 157 0.95 -11.30 1.29
N LYS A 158 0.95 -12.47 0.64
CA LYS A 158 -0.11 -13.45 0.77
C LYS A 158 -0.29 -13.91 2.21
N THR A 159 0.80 -14.25 2.91
CA THR A 159 0.76 -14.62 4.34
C THR A 159 0.16 -13.49 5.18
N ALA A 160 0.57 -12.25 4.91
CA ALA A 160 0.09 -11.09 5.65
C ALA A 160 -1.42 -10.86 5.48
N VAL A 161 -1.92 -10.82 4.24
CA VAL A 161 -3.35 -10.57 3.98
C VAL A 161 -4.23 -11.72 4.45
N THR A 162 -3.80 -12.97 4.29
CA THR A 162 -4.53 -14.14 4.79
C THR A 162 -4.67 -14.16 6.32
N SER A 163 -3.76 -13.50 7.04
CA SER A 163 -3.84 -13.35 8.51
C SER A 163 -4.94 -12.39 8.98
N VAL A 164 -5.54 -11.63 8.06
CA VAL A 164 -6.60 -10.64 8.31
C VAL A 164 -7.75 -10.83 7.31
N PRO A 165 -8.51 -11.92 7.41
CA PRO A 165 -9.46 -12.35 6.36
C PRO A 165 -10.63 -11.37 6.13
N ASP A 166 -10.94 -10.51 7.11
CA ASP A 166 -12.01 -9.51 7.00
C ASP A 166 -11.57 -8.23 6.28
N THR A 167 -10.26 -8.08 6.02
CA THR A 167 -9.70 -6.91 5.32
C THR A 167 -10.09 -6.95 3.85
N THR A 168 -10.70 -5.88 3.33
CA THR A 168 -10.96 -5.72 1.90
C THR A 168 -9.68 -5.33 1.17
N LEU A 169 -9.29 -6.11 0.15
CA LEU A 169 -8.14 -5.79 -0.68
C LEU A 169 -8.58 -4.86 -1.82
N ILE A 170 -7.78 -3.85 -2.10
CA ILE A 170 -7.93 -2.95 -3.26
C ILE A 170 -6.76 -3.26 -4.20
N ILE A 171 -7.04 -3.87 -5.34
CA ILE A 171 -6.06 -4.59 -6.15
C ILE A 171 -5.90 -3.98 -7.53
N ASN A 172 -4.66 -3.68 -7.90
CA ASN A 172 -4.33 -3.41 -9.29
C ASN A 172 -4.46 -4.70 -10.12
N CYS A 173 -5.53 -4.83 -10.90
CA CYS A 173 -5.75 -6.04 -11.72
C CYS A 173 -4.92 -6.08 -13.00
N ASP A 174 -4.28 -4.97 -13.37
CA ASP A 174 -3.31 -4.93 -14.48
C ASP A 174 -1.98 -5.57 -14.08
N ASP A 175 -1.75 -5.78 -12.77
CA ASP A 175 -0.64 -6.56 -12.24
C ASP A 175 -1.04 -8.01 -11.97
N ILE A 176 -0.50 -8.92 -12.75
CA ILE A 176 -0.77 -10.37 -12.67
C ILE A 176 -0.59 -10.91 -11.25
N LEU A 177 0.46 -10.49 -10.56
CA LEU A 177 0.80 -11.01 -9.23
C LEU A 177 -0.17 -10.49 -8.19
N SER A 178 -0.49 -9.20 -8.21
CA SER A 178 -1.48 -8.62 -7.30
C SER A 178 -2.86 -9.25 -7.47
N TYR A 179 -3.31 -9.44 -8.72
CA TYR A 179 -4.59 -10.09 -8.99
C TYR A 179 -4.59 -11.57 -8.56
N SER A 180 -3.54 -12.32 -8.90
CA SER A 180 -3.41 -13.73 -8.46
C SER A 180 -3.37 -13.87 -6.93
N LEU A 181 -2.76 -12.91 -6.23
CA LEU A 181 -2.77 -12.88 -4.77
C LEU A 181 -4.18 -12.72 -4.23
N ALA A 182 -4.96 -11.77 -4.76
CA ALA A 182 -6.34 -11.54 -4.34
C ALA A 182 -7.22 -12.78 -4.54
N GLU A 183 -7.20 -13.38 -5.75
CA GLU A 183 -7.98 -14.60 -6.06
C GLU A 183 -7.67 -15.78 -5.11
N THR A 184 -6.44 -15.84 -4.58
CA THR A 184 -5.98 -16.98 -3.79
C THR A 184 -5.85 -16.70 -2.29
N SER A 185 -6.13 -15.47 -1.83
CA SER A 185 -6.01 -15.08 -0.41
C SER A 185 -7.22 -15.45 0.43
N GLY A 186 -8.40 -15.48 -0.19
CA GLY A 186 -9.68 -15.67 0.51
C GLY A 186 -10.27 -14.39 1.11
N ASN A 187 -9.60 -13.24 0.99
CA ASN A 187 -10.12 -11.95 1.40
C ASN A 187 -11.17 -11.42 0.42
N PRO A 188 -12.14 -10.60 0.85
CA PRO A 188 -12.92 -9.79 -0.07
C PRO A 188 -12.01 -8.82 -0.82
N PHE A 189 -12.26 -8.58 -2.11
CA PHE A 189 -11.47 -7.63 -2.87
C PHE A 189 -12.28 -6.88 -3.91
N VAL A 190 -11.79 -5.70 -4.27
CA VAL A 190 -12.20 -4.90 -5.41
C VAL A 190 -10.98 -4.62 -6.29
N THR A 191 -11.20 -4.41 -7.57
CA THR A 191 -10.15 -4.25 -8.56
C THR A 191 -10.13 -2.85 -9.15
N TYR A 192 -8.95 -2.36 -9.50
CA TYR A 192 -8.78 -1.16 -10.30
C TYR A 192 -7.77 -1.40 -11.42
N GLY A 193 -7.89 -0.63 -12.50
CA GLY A 193 -7.01 -0.77 -13.66
C GLY A 193 -7.30 0.25 -14.75
N ILE A 194 -6.56 0.16 -15.85
CA ILE A 194 -6.69 1.03 -17.02
C ILE A 194 -7.25 0.21 -18.18
N SER A 195 -8.37 0.66 -18.77
CA SER A 195 -9.03 -0.08 -19.86
C SER A 195 -8.74 0.47 -21.24
N GLU A 196 -7.97 1.57 -21.34
CA GLU A 196 -7.57 2.20 -22.61
C GLU A 196 -6.09 2.03 -22.86
N GLN A 197 -5.70 1.90 -24.11
CA GLN A 197 -4.30 1.93 -24.50
C GLN A 197 -3.75 3.35 -24.33
N ILE A 198 -2.73 3.51 -23.48
CA ILE A 198 -2.11 4.82 -23.19
C ILE A 198 -0.99 5.14 -24.21
N PHE A 199 -0.32 4.11 -24.74
CA PHE A 199 0.85 4.24 -25.62
C PHE A 199 0.70 3.39 -26.86
N ASP A 200 1.11 3.93 -28.01
CA ASP A 200 1.06 3.23 -29.30
C ASP A 200 2.10 2.10 -29.41
N ASP A 201 3.23 2.21 -28.72
CA ASP A 201 4.28 1.17 -28.69
C ASP A 201 5.11 1.29 -27.42
N ILE A 202 4.95 0.34 -26.49
CA ILE A 202 5.89 0.21 -25.40
C ILE A 202 7.02 -0.70 -25.87
N SER A 203 8.22 -0.15 -25.91
CA SER A 203 9.42 -0.83 -26.35
C SER A 203 9.51 -2.24 -25.76
N ARG A 204 9.70 -3.22 -26.62
CA ARG A 204 9.80 -4.67 -26.28
C ARG A 204 11.00 -5.01 -25.38
N SER A 205 11.75 -4.01 -24.92
CA SER A 205 13.02 -4.15 -24.20
C SER A 205 12.92 -4.12 -22.67
N GLU A 206 11.73 -3.89 -22.10
CA GLU A 206 11.58 -3.90 -20.64
C GLU A 206 11.57 -5.31 -20.08
N ILE A 207 12.26 -5.52 -18.96
CA ILE A 207 12.24 -6.78 -18.21
C ILE A 207 10.84 -6.96 -17.62
N ARG A 208 10.19 -8.07 -17.97
CA ARG A 208 8.85 -8.42 -17.51
C ARG A 208 8.94 -9.54 -16.49
N GLU A 209 8.47 -9.28 -15.29
CA GLU A 209 8.62 -10.17 -14.14
C GLU A 209 7.68 -11.39 -14.19
N SER A 210 6.50 -11.25 -14.76
CA SER A 210 5.49 -12.31 -14.75
C SER A 210 4.82 -12.43 -16.11
N ILE A 211 5.38 -13.29 -16.95
CA ILE A 211 4.85 -13.59 -18.29
C ILE A 211 4.15 -14.94 -18.35
N PHE A 212 4.05 -15.65 -17.23
CA PHE A 212 3.45 -16.98 -17.17
C PHE A 212 2.17 -16.98 -16.34
N CYS A 213 1.16 -17.70 -16.83
CA CYS A 213 -0.10 -17.87 -16.15
C CYS A 213 0.08 -18.54 -14.79
N ARG A 214 -0.42 -17.91 -13.73
CA ARG A 214 -0.33 -18.43 -12.36
C ARG A 214 -1.20 -19.67 -12.12
N LYS A 215 -2.16 -19.96 -13.01
CA LYS A 215 -3.02 -21.16 -12.92
C LYS A 215 -2.44 -22.39 -13.65
N CYS A 216 -1.84 -22.21 -14.83
CA CYS A 216 -1.40 -23.35 -15.65
C CYS A 216 0.06 -23.31 -16.11
N GLY A 217 0.82 -22.26 -15.77
CA GLY A 217 2.23 -22.12 -16.13
C GLY A 217 2.52 -21.81 -17.60
N LYS A 218 1.50 -21.65 -18.46
CA LYS A 218 1.71 -21.28 -19.87
C LYS A 218 1.95 -19.79 -20.03
N LYS A 219 2.66 -19.42 -21.10
CA LYS A 219 2.96 -18.03 -21.41
C LYS A 219 1.65 -17.26 -21.68
N LEU A 220 1.50 -16.10 -21.03
CA LEU A 220 0.40 -15.19 -21.25
C LEU A 220 0.56 -14.41 -22.56
N GLN A 221 -0.55 -14.00 -23.12
CA GLN A 221 -0.64 -13.03 -24.21
C GLN A 221 -1.16 -11.71 -23.62
N TYR A 222 -0.71 -10.60 -24.20
CA TYR A 222 -1.12 -9.26 -23.81
C TYR A 222 -1.73 -8.56 -25.00
N ASP A 223 -2.88 -7.96 -24.79
CA ASP A 223 -3.52 -7.07 -25.76
C ASP A 223 -2.81 -5.71 -25.72
N PHE A 224 -2.58 -5.18 -24.51
CA PHE A 224 -1.83 -3.95 -24.28
C PHE A 224 -0.91 -4.07 -23.08
N PHE A 225 0.20 -3.33 -23.14
CA PHE A 225 1.02 -2.99 -21.99
C PHE A 225 0.87 -1.52 -21.67
N HIS A 226 0.69 -1.19 -20.39
CA HIS A 226 0.59 0.20 -19.94
C HIS A 226 1.91 0.70 -19.37
N TYR A 227 2.56 -0.10 -18.53
CA TYR A 227 3.85 0.22 -17.92
C TYR A 227 4.51 -1.06 -17.39
N GLY A 228 5.74 -1.36 -17.83
CA GLY A 228 6.45 -2.56 -17.42
C GLY A 228 5.62 -3.82 -17.69
N GLN A 229 5.24 -4.52 -16.63
CA GLN A 229 4.41 -5.74 -16.72
C GLN A 229 2.90 -5.48 -16.60
N LEU A 230 2.50 -4.24 -16.29
CA LEU A 230 1.09 -3.90 -16.12
C LEU A 230 0.38 -3.82 -17.48
N GLY A 231 -0.80 -4.40 -17.58
CA GLY A 231 -1.55 -4.35 -18.82
C GLY A 231 -2.74 -5.30 -18.88
N ILE A 232 -3.32 -5.42 -20.05
CA ILE A 232 -4.44 -6.34 -20.34
C ILE A 232 -3.87 -7.63 -20.85
N TYR A 233 -4.08 -8.72 -20.09
CA TYR A 233 -3.51 -10.03 -20.36
C TYR A 233 -4.55 -11.14 -20.33
N HIS A 234 -4.28 -12.22 -21.08
CA HIS A 234 -5.06 -13.46 -21.04
C HIS A 234 -4.18 -14.69 -21.25
N CYS A 235 -4.63 -15.83 -20.77
CA CYS A 235 -3.98 -17.12 -20.99
C CYS A 235 -4.64 -17.88 -22.14
N PRO A 236 -3.94 -18.12 -23.26
CA PRO A 236 -4.51 -18.84 -24.40
C PRO A 236 -4.77 -20.32 -24.11
N ASN A 237 -4.26 -20.87 -23.00
CA ASN A 237 -4.39 -22.28 -22.65
C ASN A 237 -5.54 -22.57 -21.68
N CYS A 238 -5.73 -21.76 -20.63
CA CYS A 238 -6.74 -22.04 -19.59
C CYS A 238 -7.82 -20.96 -19.48
N GLY A 239 -7.76 -19.91 -20.29
CA GLY A 239 -8.74 -18.82 -20.29
C GLY A 239 -8.64 -17.89 -19.08
N TRP A 240 -7.62 -18.02 -18.22
CA TRP A 240 -7.42 -17.07 -17.14
C TRP A 240 -7.00 -15.72 -17.70
N GLU A 241 -7.67 -14.68 -17.31
CA GLU A 241 -7.47 -13.34 -17.85
C GLU A 241 -7.60 -12.26 -16.79
N ARG A 242 -7.16 -11.07 -17.13
CA ARG A 242 -7.39 -9.85 -16.37
C ARG A 242 -8.91 -9.60 -16.32
N PRO A 243 -9.50 -9.39 -15.13
CA PRO A 243 -10.91 -9.07 -15.01
C PRO A 243 -11.21 -7.67 -15.52
N ASP A 244 -12.47 -7.41 -15.83
CA ASP A 244 -12.93 -6.03 -15.93
C ASP A 244 -12.82 -5.38 -14.55
N PRO A 245 -12.12 -4.23 -14.41
CA PRO A 245 -11.92 -3.61 -13.11
C PRO A 245 -13.19 -2.95 -12.59
N ASP A 246 -13.41 -3.03 -11.26
CA ASP A 246 -14.49 -2.33 -10.58
C ASP A 246 -14.33 -0.81 -10.67
N PHE A 247 -13.07 -0.34 -10.67
CA PHE A 247 -12.70 1.07 -10.87
C PHE A 247 -11.73 1.18 -12.03
N THR A 248 -12.11 1.93 -13.07
CA THR A 248 -11.28 2.03 -14.28
C THR A 248 -11.03 3.49 -14.66
N ALA A 249 -9.79 3.79 -15.08
CA ALA A 249 -9.46 5.02 -15.73
C ALA A 249 -9.87 4.94 -17.21
N THR A 250 -10.62 5.94 -17.64
CA THR A 250 -11.08 6.13 -19.03
C THR A 250 -10.85 7.56 -19.48
N GLN A 251 -10.97 7.83 -20.79
CA GLN A 251 -10.78 9.17 -21.39
C GLN A 251 -9.43 9.80 -21.01
N ILE A 252 -8.39 8.97 -21.01
CA ILE A 252 -7.06 9.39 -20.58
C ILE A 252 -6.48 10.38 -21.60
N THR A 253 -6.13 11.57 -21.12
CA THR A 253 -5.53 12.64 -21.92
C THR A 253 -4.23 13.12 -21.28
N LEU A 254 -3.28 13.56 -22.12
CA LEU A 254 -2.04 14.18 -21.67
C LEU A 254 -2.08 15.67 -22.01
N LYS A 255 -2.11 16.52 -20.96
CA LYS A 255 -2.11 17.97 -21.11
C LYS A 255 -1.03 18.57 -20.22
N ASP A 256 -0.17 19.42 -20.79
CA ASP A 256 0.95 20.06 -20.08
C ASP A 256 1.81 19.07 -19.28
N GLU A 257 2.06 17.89 -19.86
CA GLU A 257 2.79 16.77 -19.25
C GLU A 257 2.09 16.12 -18.02
N LEU A 258 0.85 16.46 -17.74
CA LEU A 258 0.02 15.84 -16.70
C LEU A 258 -1.08 15.01 -17.33
N TYR A 259 -1.39 13.88 -16.72
CA TYR A 259 -2.49 13.02 -17.15
C TYR A 259 -3.78 13.47 -16.48
N ALA A 260 -4.84 13.60 -17.28
CA ALA A 260 -6.20 13.70 -16.81
C ALA A 260 -7.00 12.48 -17.29
N PHE A 261 -7.91 12.00 -16.48
CA PHE A 261 -8.72 10.83 -16.79
C PHE A 261 -10.03 10.84 -16.00
N ASP A 262 -10.99 10.08 -16.47
CA ASP A 262 -12.26 9.88 -15.78
C ASP A 262 -12.29 8.54 -15.03
N MET A 263 -12.89 8.52 -13.84
CA MET A 263 -13.24 7.33 -13.08
C MET A 263 -14.71 7.39 -12.73
N GLY A 264 -15.54 6.70 -13.51
CA GLY A 264 -17.00 6.89 -13.45
C GLY A 264 -17.36 8.33 -13.76
N ASP A 265 -18.06 9.00 -12.83
CA ASP A 265 -18.46 10.41 -12.96
C ASP A 265 -17.41 11.41 -12.44
N LEU A 266 -16.29 10.93 -11.93
CA LEU A 266 -15.22 11.78 -11.38
C LEU A 266 -14.19 12.08 -12.46
N HIS A 267 -13.86 13.37 -12.64
CA HIS A 267 -12.72 13.82 -13.42
C HIS A 267 -11.53 14.05 -12.51
N LEU A 268 -10.40 13.41 -12.82
CA LEU A 268 -9.20 13.39 -11.99
C LEU A 268 -7.99 13.90 -12.78
N ASP A 269 -7.24 14.81 -12.16
CA ASP A 269 -5.96 15.29 -12.68
C ASP A 269 -4.81 14.65 -11.91
N SER A 270 -3.88 13.99 -12.63
CA SER A 270 -2.64 13.50 -12.03
C SER A 270 -1.74 14.69 -11.65
N THR A 271 -1.19 14.66 -10.45
CA THR A 271 -0.25 15.70 -9.98
C THR A 271 1.21 15.43 -10.36
N VAL A 272 1.48 14.33 -11.06
CA VAL A 272 2.84 13.86 -11.39
C VAL A 272 2.90 13.40 -12.85
N ARG A 273 4.00 13.70 -13.52
CA ARG A 273 4.19 13.61 -14.98
C ARG A 273 4.40 12.20 -15.55
N THR A 274 4.29 11.13 -14.77
CA THR A 274 4.52 9.77 -15.29
C THR A 274 3.21 9.00 -15.43
N PRO A 275 3.04 8.19 -16.48
CA PRO A 275 1.83 7.37 -16.70
C PRO A 275 1.49 6.47 -15.52
N TYR A 276 2.51 6.00 -14.81
CA TYR A 276 2.35 5.19 -13.61
C TYR A 276 1.51 5.88 -12.52
N ASN A 277 1.49 7.22 -12.50
CA ASN A 277 0.70 7.97 -11.53
C ASN A 277 -0.80 7.96 -11.79
N ILE A 278 -1.27 7.51 -12.94
CA ILE A 278 -2.68 7.19 -13.15
C ILE A 278 -3.08 6.10 -12.13
N TYR A 279 -2.29 5.02 -12.04
CA TYR A 279 -2.52 3.95 -11.05
C TYR A 279 -2.44 4.42 -9.60
N ASN A 280 -1.57 5.38 -9.29
CA ASN A 280 -1.44 5.90 -7.93
C ASN A 280 -2.60 6.83 -7.53
N THR A 281 -3.33 7.37 -8.53
CA THR A 281 -4.44 8.31 -8.33
C THR A 281 -5.79 7.61 -8.43
N LEU A 282 -5.89 6.59 -9.27
CA LEU A 282 -7.04 5.70 -9.44
C LEU A 282 -7.31 4.87 -8.17
#